data_8b7575ea697cc6f29900b9e34b96daaf
#
_entry.id   8b7575ea697cc6f29900b9e34b96daaf
#
_cell.length_a   1.000
_cell.length_b   1.000
_cell.length_c   1.000
_cell.angle_alpha   90.00
_cell.angle_beta   90.00
_cell.angle_gamma   90.00
#
_symmetry.space_group_name_H-M   'P 1'
#
loop_
_entity.id
_entity.type
_entity.pdbx_description
1 polymer ?
#
loop_
_entity_poly.entity_id
_entity_poly.type
_entity_poly.pdbx_seq_one_letter_code
_entity_poly.pdbx_strand_id
1 'polypeptide(L)'
;PKHRDRIAFCRIVSGKYEKGMKMRNSRLGKDVRISDALTFLAGDRALLEEAYAGDIIGLHNHGTIRIGDTFTSGDNYRFTGIPNFAPELFKRIRLKDPLKQKQLLKGLIQLSEEGAVQVFRPLANNDLIVGAVGVLQFDVVVARLKAEYNVDALYEHVNVATARWVYSSDEKKLDEFRRKGEQNLALDGGDNLTYIAPTMVNLQLAQERYPDIQFTNTREN
;
A
#
# COMPACT_ATOMS: atom_id res chain seq x y z
N PRO A 1 -14.78 11.14 -3.66
CA PRO A 1 -15.32 10.12 -4.56
C PRO A 1 -15.95 10.71 -5.82
N LYS A 2 -16.29 11.99 -5.84
CA LYS A 2 -16.76 12.68 -7.05
C LYS A 2 -15.59 13.08 -7.98
N HIS A 3 -14.37 13.10 -7.48
CA HIS A 3 -13.16 13.38 -8.25
C HIS A 3 -12.39 12.08 -8.43
N ARG A 4 -12.29 11.62 -9.68
CA ARG A 4 -11.47 10.46 -10.06
C ARG A 4 -9.97 10.75 -9.97
N ASP A 5 -9.61 12.02 -9.80
CA ASP A 5 -8.23 12.48 -9.87
C ASP A 5 -7.62 12.53 -8.48
N ARG A 6 -6.76 11.57 -8.21
CA ARG A 6 -5.85 11.60 -7.09
C ARG A 6 -4.66 12.49 -7.45
N ILE A 7 -4.03 13.08 -6.45
CA ILE A 7 -2.80 13.83 -6.61
C ILE A 7 -1.70 13.05 -5.90
N ALA A 8 -0.64 12.74 -6.64
CA ALA A 8 0.57 12.18 -6.09
C ALA A 8 1.56 13.33 -5.81
N PHE A 9 2.00 13.45 -4.56
CA PHE A 9 3.06 14.40 -4.21
C PHE A 9 4.41 13.83 -4.62
N CYS A 10 5.14 14.58 -5.42
CA CYS A 10 6.45 14.22 -5.94
C CYS A 10 7.48 15.24 -5.49
N ARG A 11 8.55 14.78 -4.83
CA ARG A 11 9.69 15.63 -4.50
C ARG A 11 10.70 15.61 -5.65
N ILE A 12 11.11 16.77 -6.11
CA ILE A 12 12.19 16.90 -7.07
C ILE A 12 13.52 16.77 -6.30
N VAL A 13 14.28 15.72 -6.59
CA VAL A 13 15.54 15.45 -5.90
C VAL A 13 16.70 16.14 -6.60
N SER A 14 16.68 16.18 -7.93
CA SER A 14 17.71 16.84 -8.75
C SER A 14 17.12 17.32 -10.07
N GLY A 15 17.77 18.29 -10.68
CA GLY A 15 17.38 18.83 -11.97
C GLY A 15 16.20 19.81 -11.89
N LYS A 16 15.45 19.88 -12.97
CA LYS A 16 14.36 20.83 -13.18
C LYS A 16 13.16 20.09 -13.79
N TYR A 17 11.97 20.37 -13.29
CA TYR A 17 10.72 20.01 -13.95
C TYR A 17 10.30 21.15 -14.88
N GLU A 18 9.85 20.81 -16.08
CA GLU A 18 9.18 21.70 -17.03
C GLU A 18 7.86 21.08 -17.48
N LYS A 19 6.85 21.92 -17.63
CA LYS A 19 5.53 21.50 -18.08
C LYS A 19 5.59 20.73 -19.40
N GLY A 20 4.92 19.58 -19.41
CA GLY A 20 4.83 18.74 -20.58
C GLY A 20 6.06 17.86 -20.84
N MET A 21 7.06 17.86 -19.93
CA MET A 21 8.23 17.01 -20.10
C MET A 21 7.86 15.52 -20.05
N LYS A 22 8.64 14.69 -20.72
CA LYS A 22 8.56 13.23 -20.61
C LYS A 22 9.50 12.74 -19.53
N MET A 23 8.97 11.90 -18.66
CA MET A 23 9.74 11.25 -17.61
C MET A 23 9.49 9.74 -17.65
N ARG A 24 10.52 8.97 -17.36
CA ARG A 24 10.43 7.52 -17.24
C ARG A 24 9.99 7.16 -15.83
N ASN A 25 8.90 6.42 -15.69
CA ASN A 25 8.57 5.75 -14.43
C ASN A 25 9.40 4.47 -14.32
N SER A 26 10.35 4.46 -13.38
CA SER A 26 11.33 3.37 -13.25
C SER A 26 10.69 2.03 -12.91
N ARG A 27 9.62 2.01 -12.10
CA ARG A 27 8.89 0.78 -11.75
C ARG A 27 8.18 0.17 -12.96
N LEU A 28 7.54 1.03 -13.77
CA LEU A 28 6.76 0.57 -14.93
C LEU A 28 7.62 0.38 -16.16
N GLY A 29 8.86 0.91 -16.18
CA GLY A 29 9.72 0.91 -17.34
C GLY A 29 9.17 1.69 -18.55
N LYS A 30 8.23 2.61 -18.30
CA LYS A 30 7.51 3.35 -19.36
C LYS A 30 7.70 4.85 -19.22
N ASP A 31 7.74 5.51 -20.37
CA ASP A 31 7.73 6.97 -20.42
C ASP A 31 6.32 7.50 -20.21
N VAL A 32 6.19 8.47 -19.32
CA VAL A 32 4.96 9.16 -19.00
C VAL A 32 5.15 10.64 -19.28
N ARG A 33 4.23 11.25 -19.98
CA ARG A 33 4.24 12.69 -20.19
C ARG A 33 3.55 13.36 -18.99
N ILE A 34 4.27 14.25 -18.33
CA ILE A 34 3.72 15.07 -17.24
C ILE A 34 3.18 16.36 -17.88
N SER A 35 1.91 16.32 -18.27
CA SER A 35 1.27 17.47 -18.95
C SER A 35 1.19 18.69 -18.05
N ASP A 36 0.77 18.47 -16.79
CA ASP A 36 0.55 19.51 -15.81
C ASP A 36 1.00 19.04 -14.42
N ALA A 37 1.68 19.91 -13.71
CA ALA A 37 1.95 19.76 -12.30
C ALA A 37 1.29 20.88 -11.51
N LEU A 38 1.00 20.62 -10.25
CA LEU A 38 0.36 21.54 -9.32
C LEU A 38 1.33 21.96 -8.24
N THR A 39 1.29 23.23 -7.88
CA THR A 39 1.86 23.72 -6.62
C THR A 39 0.77 23.98 -5.59
N PHE A 40 1.13 23.96 -4.32
CA PHE A 40 0.23 24.16 -3.20
C PHE A 40 0.72 25.35 -2.39
N LEU A 41 0.02 26.48 -2.50
CA LEU A 41 0.31 27.71 -1.76
C LEU A 41 -0.93 28.07 -0.94
N ALA A 42 -0.79 28.12 0.39
CA ALA A 42 -1.84 28.56 1.31
C ALA A 42 -3.22 27.93 1.12
N GLY A 43 -3.26 26.65 0.69
CA GLY A 43 -4.51 25.92 0.44
C GLY A 43 -5.05 26.00 -1.00
N ASP A 44 -4.49 26.85 -1.83
CA ASP A 44 -4.84 26.96 -3.25
C ASP A 44 -3.95 26.07 -4.12
N ARG A 45 -4.51 25.63 -5.25
CA ARG A 45 -3.82 24.84 -6.26
C ARG A 45 -3.60 25.71 -7.48
N ALA A 46 -2.34 25.86 -7.87
CA ALA A 46 -1.99 26.56 -9.10
C ALA A 46 -1.21 25.64 -10.04
N LEU A 47 -1.39 25.83 -11.34
CA LEU A 47 -0.59 25.16 -12.36
C LEU A 47 0.84 25.66 -12.30
N LEU A 48 1.78 24.75 -12.45
CA LEU A 48 3.20 25.00 -12.36
C LEU A 48 3.85 24.83 -13.73
N GLU A 49 4.57 25.86 -14.17
CA GLU A 49 5.30 25.82 -15.44
C GLU A 49 6.68 25.15 -15.26
N GLU A 50 7.34 25.43 -14.13
CA GLU A 50 8.65 24.88 -13.80
C GLU A 50 8.84 24.70 -12.30
N ALA A 51 9.69 23.76 -11.90
CA ALA A 51 10.07 23.51 -10.50
C ALA A 51 11.51 22.96 -10.44
N TYR A 52 12.14 23.11 -9.29
CA TYR A 52 13.56 22.85 -9.09
C TYR A 52 13.79 21.83 -7.97
N ALA A 53 15.01 21.33 -7.89
CA ALA A 53 15.45 20.43 -6.83
C ALA A 53 15.12 20.99 -5.44
N GLY A 54 14.44 20.18 -4.62
CA GLY A 54 13.91 20.54 -3.31
C GLY A 54 12.41 20.82 -3.29
N ASP A 55 11.81 21.20 -4.43
CA ASP A 55 10.38 21.49 -4.52
C ASP A 55 9.53 20.21 -4.44
N ILE A 56 8.30 20.39 -3.94
CA ILE A 56 7.26 19.34 -3.93
C ILE A 56 6.17 19.76 -4.90
N ILE A 57 5.90 18.94 -5.90
CA ILE A 57 4.88 19.16 -6.91
C ILE A 57 3.78 18.11 -6.82
N GLY A 58 2.56 18.47 -7.21
CA GLY A 58 1.45 17.54 -7.33
C GLY A 58 1.29 17.05 -8.76
N LEU A 59 1.28 15.75 -8.94
CA LEU A 59 1.01 15.10 -10.24
C LEU A 59 -0.39 14.49 -10.24
N HIS A 60 -1.15 14.69 -11.31
CA HIS A 60 -2.43 13.99 -11.47
C HIS A 60 -2.22 12.49 -11.58
N ASN A 61 -2.83 11.73 -10.70
CA ASN A 61 -2.68 10.29 -10.64
C ASN A 61 -4.00 9.57 -10.96
N HIS A 62 -4.08 9.01 -12.15
CA HIS A 62 -5.21 8.20 -12.59
C HIS A 62 -5.15 6.73 -12.11
N GLY A 63 -4.37 6.46 -11.05
CA GLY A 63 -4.23 5.13 -10.43
C GLY A 63 -2.98 4.35 -10.84
N THR A 64 -2.05 4.98 -11.58
CA THR A 64 -0.80 4.33 -12.03
C THR A 64 0.40 4.66 -11.16
N ILE A 65 0.41 5.83 -10.50
CA ILE A 65 1.50 6.27 -9.63
C ILE A 65 1.29 5.68 -8.23
N ARG A 66 2.33 5.09 -7.67
CA ARG A 66 2.35 4.52 -6.32
C ARG A 66 3.36 5.26 -5.44
N ILE A 67 3.18 5.17 -4.13
CA ILE A 67 4.18 5.64 -3.16
C ILE A 67 5.49 4.89 -3.41
N GLY A 68 6.61 5.65 -3.46
CA GLY A 68 7.93 5.11 -3.77
C GLY A 68 8.26 5.04 -5.26
N ASP A 69 7.33 5.38 -6.16
CA ASP A 69 7.67 5.48 -7.58
C ASP A 69 8.72 6.56 -7.84
N THR A 70 9.66 6.24 -8.70
CA THR A 70 10.71 7.15 -9.15
C THR A 70 10.45 7.56 -10.60
N PHE A 71 10.52 8.86 -10.84
CA PHE A 71 10.49 9.45 -12.18
C PHE A 71 11.85 10.02 -12.54
N THR A 72 12.33 9.75 -13.72
CA THR A 72 13.64 10.23 -14.21
C THR A 72 13.54 10.71 -15.66
N SER A 73 14.33 11.71 -16.01
CA SER A 73 14.46 12.20 -17.39
C SER A 73 15.68 11.64 -18.10
N GLY A 74 16.51 10.84 -17.41
CA GLY A 74 17.76 10.27 -17.92
C GLY A 74 17.84 8.77 -17.63
N ASP A 75 18.92 8.38 -16.97
CA ASP A 75 19.20 6.99 -16.64
C ASP A 75 18.13 6.38 -15.73
N ASN A 76 18.03 5.07 -15.76
CA ASN A 76 17.01 4.35 -15.00
C ASN A 76 17.42 4.23 -13.53
N TYR A 77 17.17 5.29 -12.75
CA TYR A 77 17.33 5.27 -11.29
C TYR A 77 16.07 4.76 -10.61
N ARG A 78 16.27 4.19 -9.42
CA ARG A 78 15.20 3.92 -8.48
C ARG A 78 15.64 4.35 -7.10
N PHE A 79 14.86 5.22 -6.46
CA PHE A 79 15.06 5.52 -5.06
C PHE A 79 14.60 4.34 -4.22
N THR A 80 15.47 3.88 -3.33
CA THR A 80 15.20 2.84 -2.34
C THR A 80 15.05 3.50 -0.96
N GLY A 81 14.56 2.75 0.03
CA GLY A 81 14.55 3.23 1.40
C GLY A 81 13.24 3.89 1.86
N ILE A 82 12.12 3.67 1.14
CA ILE A 82 10.79 3.89 1.69
C ILE A 82 10.19 2.52 2.03
N PRO A 83 10.51 1.95 3.20
CA PRO A 83 10.01 0.63 3.57
C PRO A 83 8.55 0.71 4.00
N ASN A 84 7.77 -0.28 3.60
CA ASN A 84 6.51 -0.58 4.27
C ASN A 84 6.83 -1.37 5.53
N PHE A 85 6.48 -0.84 6.70
CA PHE A 85 6.60 -1.54 7.97
C PHE A 85 5.37 -2.40 8.23
N ALA A 86 5.58 -3.57 8.83
CA ALA A 86 4.47 -4.37 9.30
C ALA A 86 3.67 -3.58 10.35
N PRO A 87 2.33 -3.64 10.31
CA PRO A 87 1.50 -2.95 11.29
C PRO A 87 1.60 -3.62 12.65
N GLU A 88 1.25 -2.85 13.70
CA GLU A 88 1.28 -3.30 15.09
C GLU A 88 -0.12 -3.60 15.63
N LEU A 89 -1.15 -3.04 15.01
CA LEU A 89 -2.53 -3.18 15.43
C LEU A 89 -3.35 -3.79 14.31
N PHE A 90 -4.21 -4.76 14.66
CA PHE A 90 -5.02 -5.47 13.68
C PHE A 90 -6.48 -5.50 14.11
N LYS A 91 -7.38 -5.27 13.16
CA LYS A 91 -8.82 -5.42 13.34
C LYS A 91 -9.44 -6.07 12.11
N ARG A 92 -10.44 -6.91 12.32
CA ARG A 92 -11.28 -7.41 11.23
C ARG A 92 -12.30 -6.33 10.88
N ILE A 93 -12.49 -6.07 9.60
CA ILE A 93 -13.52 -5.14 9.14
C ILE A 93 -14.76 -5.91 8.67
N ARG A 94 -15.93 -5.46 9.11
CA ARG A 94 -17.23 -6.02 8.77
C ARG A 94 -18.12 -4.98 8.13
N LEU A 95 -18.89 -5.42 7.16
CA LEU A 95 -19.92 -4.61 6.52
C LEU A 95 -21.22 -4.65 7.34
N LYS A 96 -21.89 -3.50 7.43
CA LYS A 96 -23.30 -3.47 7.85
C LYS A 96 -24.22 -3.94 6.72
N ASP A 97 -23.87 -3.66 5.46
CA ASP A 97 -24.60 -4.07 4.28
C ASP A 97 -23.75 -5.05 3.44
N PRO A 98 -24.06 -6.36 3.43
CA PRO A 98 -23.28 -7.36 2.69
C PRO A 98 -23.17 -7.12 1.19
N LEU A 99 -24.11 -6.38 0.58
CA LEU A 99 -24.11 -6.09 -0.85
C LEU A 99 -22.95 -5.18 -1.28
N LYS A 100 -22.32 -4.49 -0.33
CA LYS A 100 -21.22 -3.55 -0.59
C LYS A 100 -19.82 -4.14 -0.49
N GLN A 101 -19.68 -5.46 -0.54
CA GLN A 101 -18.39 -6.15 -0.40
C GLN A 101 -17.35 -5.68 -1.43
N LYS A 102 -17.76 -5.50 -2.68
CA LYS A 102 -16.85 -5.03 -3.75
C LYS A 102 -16.39 -3.58 -3.50
N GLN A 103 -17.30 -2.72 -3.04
CA GLN A 103 -16.97 -1.33 -2.70
C GLN A 103 -16.03 -1.26 -1.49
N LEU A 104 -16.26 -2.09 -0.46
CA LEU A 104 -15.38 -2.20 0.69
C LEU A 104 -13.97 -2.58 0.26
N LEU A 105 -13.83 -3.69 -0.48
CA LEU A 105 -12.52 -4.17 -0.92
C LEU A 105 -11.80 -3.11 -1.78
N LYS A 106 -12.51 -2.51 -2.72
CA LYS A 106 -11.96 -1.43 -3.55
C LYS A 106 -11.48 -0.25 -2.70
N GLY A 107 -12.30 0.19 -1.75
CA GLY A 107 -11.96 1.30 -0.86
C GLY A 107 -10.74 0.99 -0.01
N LEU A 108 -10.69 -0.19 0.59
CA LEU A 108 -9.56 -0.62 1.42
C LEU A 108 -8.25 -0.71 0.63
N ILE A 109 -8.27 -1.31 -0.57
CA ILE A 109 -7.08 -1.38 -1.43
C ILE A 109 -6.60 0.03 -1.76
N GLN A 110 -7.50 0.93 -2.14
CA GLN A 110 -7.13 2.31 -2.48
C GLN A 110 -6.56 3.07 -1.27
N LEU A 111 -7.16 2.90 -0.09
CA LEU A 111 -6.64 3.49 1.15
C LEU A 111 -5.28 2.89 1.55
N SER A 112 -5.05 1.63 1.25
CA SER A 112 -3.75 1.00 1.49
C SER A 112 -2.67 1.48 0.51
N GLU A 113 -3.01 1.72 -0.75
CA GLU A 113 -2.12 2.35 -1.74
C GLU A 113 -1.72 3.78 -1.35
N GLU A 114 -2.58 4.49 -0.63
CA GLU A 114 -2.30 5.82 -0.08
C GLU A 114 -1.49 5.77 1.23
N GLY A 115 -1.20 4.58 1.74
CA GLY A 115 -0.46 4.39 2.99
C GLY A 115 -1.28 4.69 4.26
N ALA A 116 -2.59 4.86 4.14
CA ALA A 116 -3.45 5.13 5.29
C ALA A 116 -3.54 3.94 6.26
N VAL A 117 -3.57 2.73 5.71
CA VAL A 117 -3.58 1.45 6.43
C VAL A 117 -2.97 0.35 5.57
N GLN A 118 -2.80 -0.83 6.13
CA GLN A 118 -2.52 -2.04 5.38
C GLN A 118 -3.72 -2.97 5.41
N VAL A 119 -3.93 -3.71 4.33
CA VAL A 119 -5.06 -4.63 4.16
C VAL A 119 -4.52 -6.02 3.92
N PHE A 120 -5.07 -7.00 4.63
CA PHE A 120 -4.71 -8.39 4.50
C PHE A 120 -5.96 -9.20 4.17
N ARG A 121 -5.84 -10.07 3.19
CA ARG A 121 -6.87 -11.01 2.73
C ARG A 121 -6.41 -12.42 3.06
N PRO A 122 -6.88 -13.02 4.18
CA PRO A 122 -6.54 -14.38 4.54
C PRO A 122 -6.84 -15.36 3.40
N LEU A 123 -5.97 -16.35 3.21
CA LEU A 123 -6.17 -17.36 2.18
C LEU A 123 -7.24 -18.40 2.58
N ALA A 124 -7.38 -18.64 3.90
CA ALA A 124 -8.28 -19.65 4.44
C ALA A 124 -9.76 -19.22 4.49
N ASN A 125 -10.05 -17.93 4.34
CA ASN A 125 -11.42 -17.41 4.43
C ASN A 125 -11.56 -16.07 3.69
N ASN A 126 -12.78 -15.51 3.67
CA ASN A 126 -13.08 -14.24 3.00
C ASN A 126 -13.06 -13.02 3.93
N ASP A 127 -12.42 -13.14 5.08
CA ASP A 127 -12.27 -12.00 5.99
C ASP A 127 -11.37 -10.91 5.38
N LEU A 128 -11.58 -9.70 5.83
CA LEU A 128 -10.70 -8.59 5.54
C LEU A 128 -10.12 -8.09 6.87
N ILE A 129 -8.79 -8.12 6.98
CA ILE A 129 -8.06 -7.66 8.15
C ILE A 129 -7.38 -6.34 7.79
N VAL A 130 -7.56 -5.35 8.63
CA VAL A 130 -6.92 -4.03 8.49
C VAL A 130 -5.82 -3.93 9.54
N GLY A 131 -4.63 -3.59 9.09
CA GLY A 131 -3.47 -3.33 9.92
C GLY A 131 -3.12 -1.85 9.96
N ALA A 132 -2.80 -1.35 11.14
CA ALA A 132 -2.45 0.06 11.37
C ALA A 132 -1.28 0.17 12.35
N VAL A 133 -0.58 1.30 12.31
CA VAL A 133 0.48 1.65 13.27
C VAL A 133 -0.14 2.35 14.49
N GLY A 134 -1.22 3.10 14.29
CA GLY A 134 -1.90 3.84 15.34
C GLY A 134 -3.41 3.65 15.34
N VAL A 135 -4.03 3.73 16.51
CA VAL A 135 -5.48 3.49 16.72
C VAL A 135 -6.34 4.44 15.87
N LEU A 136 -5.96 5.71 15.78
CA LEU A 136 -6.72 6.73 15.03
C LEU A 136 -6.84 6.42 13.53
N GLN A 137 -5.91 5.66 12.96
CA GLN A 137 -5.99 5.27 11.56
C GLN A 137 -7.25 4.44 11.26
N PHE A 138 -7.71 3.63 12.20
CA PHE A 138 -8.95 2.85 12.05
C PHE A 138 -10.17 3.77 11.92
N ASP A 139 -10.26 4.82 12.73
CA ASP A 139 -11.38 5.76 12.71
C ASP A 139 -11.40 6.55 11.39
N VAL A 140 -10.22 7.00 10.94
CA VAL A 140 -10.06 7.67 9.65
C VAL A 140 -10.51 6.78 8.50
N VAL A 141 -10.15 5.51 8.50
CA VAL A 141 -10.53 4.57 7.43
C VAL A 141 -12.04 4.37 7.36
N VAL A 142 -12.71 4.16 8.50
CA VAL A 142 -14.19 4.01 8.52
C VAL A 142 -14.88 5.29 8.05
N ALA A 143 -14.42 6.44 8.51
CA ALA A 143 -14.95 7.73 8.08
C ALA A 143 -14.79 7.94 6.56
N ARG A 144 -13.62 7.61 6.01
CA ARG A 144 -13.34 7.70 4.58
C ARG A 144 -14.13 6.68 3.76
N LEU A 145 -14.26 5.43 4.23
CA LEU A 145 -15.08 4.41 3.57
C LEU A 145 -16.52 4.88 3.45
N LYS A 146 -17.05 5.51 4.49
CA LYS A 146 -18.41 6.07 4.46
C LYS A 146 -18.53 7.26 3.51
N ALA A 147 -17.63 8.22 3.62
CA ALA A 147 -17.69 9.48 2.87
C ALA A 147 -17.37 9.27 1.38
N GLU A 148 -16.38 8.43 1.06
CA GLU A 148 -15.84 8.31 -0.29
C GLU A 148 -16.41 7.12 -1.08
N TYR A 149 -16.79 6.04 -0.39
CA TYR A 149 -17.25 4.80 -1.03
C TYR A 149 -18.69 4.44 -0.69
N ASN A 150 -19.35 5.25 0.16
CA ASN A 150 -20.69 4.98 0.69
C ASN A 150 -20.81 3.59 1.34
N VAL A 151 -19.77 3.22 2.10
CA VAL A 151 -19.66 1.94 2.81
C VAL A 151 -19.73 2.19 4.31
N ASP A 152 -20.75 1.65 4.98
CA ASP A 152 -20.82 1.58 6.43
C ASP A 152 -20.15 0.29 6.91
N ALA A 153 -19.07 0.44 7.65
CA ALA A 153 -18.30 -0.66 8.18
C ALA A 153 -18.06 -0.48 9.69
N LEU A 154 -17.79 -1.58 10.36
CA LEU A 154 -17.39 -1.62 11.76
C LEU A 154 -16.21 -2.55 11.94
N TYR A 155 -15.50 -2.41 13.06
CA TYR A 155 -14.38 -3.27 13.38
C TYR A 155 -14.76 -4.31 14.44
N GLU A 156 -14.20 -5.50 14.29
CA GLU A 156 -14.23 -6.57 15.26
C GLU A 156 -12.81 -6.93 15.68
N HIS A 157 -12.70 -7.52 16.85
CA HIS A 157 -11.43 -8.09 17.29
C HIS A 157 -11.01 -9.23 16.38
N VAL A 158 -9.69 -9.34 16.14
CA VAL A 158 -9.08 -10.47 15.45
C VAL A 158 -7.86 -10.94 16.23
N ASN A 159 -7.65 -12.23 16.30
CA ASN A 159 -6.49 -12.80 16.98
C ASN A 159 -5.27 -12.78 16.04
N VAL A 160 -4.68 -11.63 15.87
CA VAL A 160 -3.44 -11.40 15.10
C VAL A 160 -2.54 -10.49 15.93
N ALA A 161 -1.37 -10.98 16.28
CA ALA A 161 -0.36 -10.22 17.03
C ALA A 161 0.64 -9.52 16.11
N THR A 162 0.92 -10.10 14.94
CA THR A 162 1.92 -9.53 14.01
C THR A 162 1.74 -10.07 12.59
N ALA A 163 2.29 -9.35 11.63
CA ALA A 163 2.38 -9.75 10.23
C ALA A 163 3.84 -9.74 9.77
N ARG A 164 4.21 -10.63 8.86
CA ARG A 164 5.53 -10.68 8.22
C ARG A 164 5.35 -11.01 6.74
N TRP A 165 6.00 -10.26 5.88
CA TRP A 165 6.12 -10.66 4.48
C TRP A 165 7.03 -11.87 4.37
N VAL A 166 6.66 -12.81 3.51
CA VAL A 166 7.38 -14.07 3.36
C VAL A 166 7.95 -14.20 1.97
N TYR A 167 9.22 -14.60 1.93
CA TYR A 167 9.98 -14.76 0.71
C TYR A 167 10.81 -16.06 0.78
N SER A 168 11.08 -16.64 -0.38
CA SER A 168 12.05 -17.71 -0.53
C SER A 168 12.73 -17.59 -1.88
N SER A 169 14.00 -17.93 -1.97
CA SER A 169 14.72 -18.12 -3.23
C SER A 169 14.32 -19.42 -3.93
N ASP A 170 13.68 -20.34 -3.21
CA ASP A 170 13.18 -21.62 -3.72
C ASP A 170 11.65 -21.58 -3.83
N GLU A 171 11.14 -21.44 -5.04
CA GLU A 171 9.69 -21.39 -5.31
C GLU A 171 8.95 -22.66 -4.84
N LYS A 172 9.58 -23.83 -4.92
CA LYS A 172 8.95 -25.08 -4.48
C LYS A 172 8.73 -25.10 -2.98
N LYS A 173 9.69 -24.59 -2.20
CA LYS A 173 9.57 -24.47 -0.75
C LYS A 173 8.54 -23.41 -0.35
N LEU A 174 8.46 -22.31 -1.11
CA LEU A 174 7.42 -21.30 -0.90
C LEU A 174 6.02 -21.86 -1.18
N ASP A 175 5.85 -22.64 -2.24
CA ASP A 175 4.58 -23.29 -2.58
C ASP A 175 4.20 -24.37 -1.54
N GLU A 176 5.16 -25.11 -1.03
CA GLU A 176 4.94 -26.07 0.07
C GLU A 176 4.51 -25.34 1.35
N PHE A 177 5.21 -24.28 1.70
CA PHE A 177 4.87 -23.43 2.84
C PHE A 177 3.45 -22.85 2.69
N ARG A 178 3.10 -22.36 1.50
CA ARG A 178 1.78 -21.81 1.20
C ARG A 178 0.67 -22.84 1.43
N ARG A 179 0.85 -24.07 0.98
CA ARG A 179 -0.13 -25.16 1.16
C ARG A 179 -0.26 -25.60 2.61
N LYS A 180 0.84 -25.66 3.36
CA LYS A 180 0.84 -26.11 4.77
C LYS A 180 0.44 -25.02 5.74
N GLY A 181 0.69 -23.76 5.41
CA GLY A 181 0.48 -22.60 6.26
C GLY A 181 -0.77 -21.78 5.97
N GLU A 182 -1.67 -22.25 5.10
CA GLU A 182 -2.81 -21.49 4.56
C GLU A 182 -3.64 -20.77 5.64
N GLN A 183 -3.81 -21.39 6.81
CA GLN A 183 -4.60 -20.82 7.91
C GLN A 183 -4.03 -19.51 8.45
N ASN A 184 -2.72 -19.31 8.35
CA ASN A 184 -2.01 -18.13 8.85
C ASN A 184 -1.43 -17.28 7.71
N LEU A 185 -1.84 -17.54 6.48
CA LEU A 185 -1.39 -16.80 5.32
C LEU A 185 -2.46 -15.86 4.79
N ALA A 186 -2.01 -14.71 4.32
CA ALA A 186 -2.84 -13.69 3.69
C ALA A 186 -2.10 -13.07 2.50
N LEU A 187 -2.83 -12.40 1.64
CA LEU A 187 -2.27 -11.48 0.66
C LEU A 187 -2.47 -10.05 1.15
N ASP A 188 -1.43 -9.24 1.05
CA ASP A 188 -1.56 -7.80 1.32
C ASP A 188 -2.33 -7.06 0.20
N GLY A 189 -2.47 -5.74 0.30
CA GLY A 189 -3.13 -4.92 -0.70
C GLY A 189 -2.48 -4.95 -2.09
N GLY A 190 -1.23 -5.35 -2.17
CA GLY A 190 -0.44 -5.49 -3.41
C GLY A 190 -0.23 -6.94 -3.85
N ASP A 191 -1.02 -7.89 -3.34
CA ASP A 191 -0.94 -9.34 -3.62
C ASP A 191 0.34 -10.03 -3.15
N ASN A 192 1.08 -9.44 -2.20
CA ASN A 192 2.26 -10.05 -1.63
C ASN A 192 1.88 -11.01 -0.50
N LEU A 193 2.54 -12.17 -0.48
CA LEU A 193 2.29 -13.18 0.53
C LEU A 193 2.78 -12.71 1.91
N THR A 194 1.92 -12.87 2.91
CA THR A 194 2.15 -12.41 4.27
C THR A 194 1.74 -13.49 5.26
N TYR A 195 2.58 -13.74 6.26
CA TYR A 195 2.24 -14.58 7.40
C TYR A 195 1.64 -13.71 8.50
N ILE A 196 0.39 -14.00 8.88
CA ILE A 196 -0.34 -13.32 9.97
C ILE A 196 -0.33 -14.23 11.19
N ALA A 197 0.49 -13.89 12.18
CA ALA A 197 0.69 -14.74 13.35
C ALA A 197 -0.30 -14.38 14.47
N PRO A 198 -1.02 -15.36 15.03
CA PRO A 198 -1.87 -15.15 16.20
C PRO A 198 -1.08 -14.70 17.44
N THR A 199 0.14 -15.19 17.60
CA THR A 199 1.05 -14.81 18.69
C THR A 199 2.49 -14.73 18.17
N MET A 200 3.37 -14.07 18.93
CA MET A 200 4.80 -14.05 18.61
C MET A 200 5.44 -15.45 18.68
N VAL A 201 4.92 -16.33 19.53
CA VAL A 201 5.36 -17.73 19.62
C VAL A 201 5.04 -18.48 18.31
N ASN A 202 3.87 -18.26 17.73
CA ASN A 202 3.52 -18.85 16.42
C ASN A 202 4.48 -18.39 15.31
N LEU A 203 4.89 -17.12 15.34
CA LEU A 203 5.89 -16.61 14.38
C LEU A 203 7.23 -17.34 14.57
N GLN A 204 7.73 -17.44 15.81
CA GLN A 204 8.98 -18.11 16.10
C GLN A 204 8.96 -19.58 15.66
N LEU A 205 7.90 -20.31 16.01
CA LEU A 205 7.73 -21.71 15.58
C LEU A 205 7.69 -21.86 14.06
N ALA A 206 7.07 -20.92 13.36
CA ALA A 206 7.07 -20.92 11.90
C ALA A 206 8.46 -20.71 11.32
N GLN A 207 9.24 -19.77 11.87
CA GLN A 207 10.62 -19.51 11.47
C GLN A 207 11.53 -20.72 11.71
N GLU A 208 11.39 -21.39 12.84
CA GLU A 208 12.15 -22.61 13.16
C GLU A 208 11.79 -23.79 12.25
N ARG A 209 10.49 -23.95 11.93
CA ARG A 209 9.99 -25.03 11.07
C ARG A 209 10.35 -24.86 9.60
N TYR A 210 10.45 -23.61 9.16
CA TYR A 210 10.68 -23.26 7.75
C TYR A 210 11.91 -22.36 7.60
N PRO A 211 13.13 -22.89 7.82
CA PRO A 211 14.36 -22.10 7.79
C PRO A 211 14.69 -21.52 6.41
N ASP A 212 14.12 -22.08 5.34
CA ASP A 212 14.29 -21.60 3.97
C ASP A 212 13.31 -20.47 3.59
N ILE A 213 12.39 -20.14 4.49
CA ILE A 213 11.43 -19.03 4.33
C ILE A 213 11.92 -17.84 5.14
N GLN A 214 12.09 -16.72 4.49
CA GLN A 214 12.41 -15.44 5.14
C GLN A 214 11.12 -14.76 5.58
N PHE A 215 11.09 -14.31 6.85
CA PHE A 215 9.98 -13.56 7.45
C PHE A 215 10.47 -12.15 7.76
N THR A 216 10.04 -11.17 6.99
CA THR A 216 10.50 -9.78 7.12
C THR A 216 9.41 -8.87 7.70
N ASN A 217 9.80 -7.93 8.54
CA ASN A 217 8.92 -6.90 9.08
C ASN A 217 8.85 -5.65 8.20
N THR A 218 9.65 -5.61 7.14
CA THR A 218 9.67 -4.54 6.16
C THR A 218 9.61 -5.11 4.76
N ARG A 219 9.02 -4.35 3.85
CA ARG A 219 9.01 -4.63 2.42
C ARG A 219 9.37 -3.36 1.67
N GLU A 220 10.32 -3.45 0.76
CA GLU A 220 10.58 -2.38 -0.20
C GLU A 220 9.54 -2.41 -1.34
N ASN A 221 9.15 -1.24 -1.81
CA ASN A 221 8.19 -1.07 -2.91
C ASN A 221 8.82 -1.35 -4.28
#